data_c07f08c21a918f2705af434b7f01c656
#
_entry.id   c07f08c21a918f2705af434b7f01c656
#
_cell.length_a   1.000
_cell.length_b   1.000
_cell.length_c   1.000
_cell.angle_alpha   90.00
_cell.angle_beta   90.00
_cell.angle_gamma   90.00
#
_symmetry.space_group_name_H-M   'P 1'
#
loop_
_entity.id
_entity.type
_entity.pdbx_description
1 polymer ?
#
loop_
_entity_poly.entity_id
_entity_poly.type
_entity_poly.pdbx_seq_one_letter_code
_entity_poly.pdbx_strand_id
1 'polypeptide(L)'
;MEVEYYIYRDDTNELKKYVGDKEVASWKLDQAPERPEALLIPPSADFFTNIETLKGYMLFLHLMGVKYAFSTEMAELANFGLFASERHMHFIGQKAVNAALKLGVKTVIAGECGHGWRAFKNYTAPELEKRGVKTLHIFHLVIDAIKNGRLKLNPEANGDVVYTFQDSCNYARGGDLTEEPRFIIKHVVKKYVEPINGREKTWCCGGGGGLLTDELLPLRIQYAKNWYEEPTAA
;
A
#
# COMPACT_ATOMS: atom_id res chain seq x y z
N MET A 1 -5.14 9.75 23.82
CA MET A 1 -4.89 8.87 22.65
C MET A 1 -4.97 9.78 21.46
N GLU A 2 -3.82 10.19 20.95
CA GLU A 2 -3.75 11.07 19.79
C GLU A 2 -3.73 10.18 18.56
N VAL A 3 -4.79 10.23 17.79
CA VAL A 3 -4.87 9.68 16.45
C VAL A 3 -4.90 10.89 15.53
N GLU A 4 -3.83 11.11 14.80
CA GLU A 4 -3.70 12.29 13.95
C GLU A 4 -4.10 11.95 12.52
N TYR A 5 -5.02 12.76 11.96
CA TYR A 5 -5.32 12.81 10.54
C TYR A 5 -4.55 13.95 9.91
N TYR A 6 -3.73 13.63 8.94
CA TYR A 6 -3.09 14.64 8.10
C TYR A 6 -3.71 14.60 6.71
N ILE A 7 -4.77 15.38 6.50
CA ILE A 7 -5.07 15.89 5.17
C ILE A 7 -4.71 17.35 5.19
N TYR A 8 -3.69 17.74 4.44
CA TYR A 8 -3.31 19.14 4.32
C TYR A 8 -4.45 19.94 3.71
N ARG A 9 -4.71 21.17 4.21
CA ARG A 9 -5.79 22.04 3.72
C ARG A 9 -5.75 22.28 2.22
N ASP A 10 -4.56 22.30 1.63
CA ASP A 10 -4.38 22.50 0.19
C ASP A 10 -4.87 21.32 -0.64
N ASP A 11 -4.91 20.11 -0.07
CA ASP A 11 -5.36 18.90 -0.75
C ASP A 11 -6.88 18.84 -0.92
N THR A 12 -7.64 19.60 -0.12
CA THR A 12 -9.10 19.63 -0.25
C THR A 12 -9.55 20.14 -1.61
N ASN A 13 -8.81 21.04 -2.25
CA ASN A 13 -9.15 21.51 -3.59
C ASN A 13 -8.92 20.46 -4.67
N GLU A 14 -7.92 19.61 -4.52
CA GLU A 14 -7.72 18.47 -5.40
C GLU A 14 -8.77 17.38 -5.20
N LEU A 15 -9.08 17.05 -3.95
CA LEU A 15 -10.09 16.05 -3.63
C LEU A 15 -11.48 16.45 -4.12
N LYS A 16 -11.82 17.75 -4.13
CA LYS A 16 -13.07 18.28 -4.71
C LYS A 16 -13.28 17.89 -6.16
N LYS A 17 -12.22 17.75 -6.95
CA LYS A 17 -12.31 17.32 -8.35
C LYS A 17 -12.86 15.91 -8.49
N TYR A 18 -12.67 15.06 -7.47
CA TYR A 18 -13.08 13.65 -7.48
C TYR A 18 -14.41 13.39 -6.80
N VAL A 19 -14.68 14.09 -5.70
CA VAL A 19 -15.86 13.81 -4.85
C VAL A 19 -16.89 14.94 -4.79
N GLY A 20 -16.53 16.13 -5.28
CA GLY A 20 -17.39 17.31 -5.26
C GLY A 20 -17.36 18.10 -3.95
N ASP A 21 -17.81 19.35 -4.05
CA ASP A 21 -17.71 20.32 -2.95
C ASP A 21 -18.49 19.93 -1.69
N LYS A 22 -19.68 19.38 -1.87
CA LYS A 22 -20.56 19.00 -0.75
C LYS A 22 -19.98 17.84 0.05
N GLU A 23 -19.38 16.88 -0.65
CA GLU A 23 -18.74 15.71 -0.05
C GLU A 23 -17.54 16.12 0.80
N VAL A 24 -16.62 16.92 0.21
CA VAL A 24 -15.44 17.40 0.93
C VAL A 24 -15.81 18.27 2.13
N ALA A 25 -16.85 19.10 2.02
CA ALA A 25 -17.32 19.92 3.12
C ALA A 25 -17.87 19.14 4.32
N SER A 26 -18.30 17.89 4.09
CA SER A 26 -18.76 16.98 5.16
C SER A 26 -17.63 16.32 5.93
N TRP A 27 -16.39 16.37 5.43
CA TRP A 27 -15.25 15.70 6.05
C TRP A 27 -14.74 16.47 7.27
N LYS A 28 -14.64 15.79 8.39
CA LYS A 28 -13.95 16.29 9.58
C LYS A 28 -12.49 15.87 9.51
N LEU A 29 -11.73 16.60 8.72
CA LEU A 29 -10.35 16.23 8.34
C LEU A 29 -9.35 16.29 9.51
N ASP A 30 -9.72 16.99 10.57
CA ASP A 30 -8.92 17.23 11.78
C ASP A 30 -9.32 16.34 12.97
N GLN A 31 -10.27 15.43 12.79
CA GLN A 31 -10.78 14.60 13.87
C GLN A 31 -10.73 13.11 13.53
N ALA A 32 -10.10 12.34 14.42
CA ALA A 32 -10.20 10.89 14.38
C ALA A 32 -11.66 10.44 14.56
N PRO A 33 -12.11 9.35 13.89
CA PRO A 33 -13.41 8.78 14.20
C PRO A 33 -13.42 8.33 15.66
N GLU A 34 -14.53 8.59 16.36
CA GLU A 34 -14.69 8.17 17.76
C GLU A 34 -14.44 6.66 17.96
N ARG A 35 -14.73 5.86 16.93
CA ARG A 35 -14.52 4.41 16.91
C ARG A 35 -14.05 3.98 15.52
N PRO A 36 -12.74 3.95 15.27
CA PRO A 36 -12.22 3.44 14.02
C PRO A 36 -12.49 1.93 13.89
N GLU A 37 -12.81 1.49 12.70
CA GLU A 37 -13.01 0.07 12.37
C GLU A 37 -11.70 -0.57 11.90
N ALA A 38 -10.81 0.25 11.34
CA ALA A 38 -9.55 -0.17 10.77
C ALA A 38 -8.38 0.71 11.21
N LEU A 39 -7.21 0.10 11.34
CA LEU A 39 -5.92 0.78 11.42
C LEU A 39 -5.27 0.69 10.03
N LEU A 40 -5.00 1.83 9.42
CA LEU A 40 -4.23 1.91 8.18
C LEU A 40 -2.75 2.10 8.53
N ILE A 41 -1.90 1.23 8.01
CA ILE A 41 -0.45 1.32 8.15
C ILE A 41 0.15 1.47 6.75
N PRO A 42 0.35 2.70 6.25
CA PRO A 42 1.05 2.95 5.00
C PRO A 42 2.55 2.70 5.17
N PRO A 43 3.30 2.52 4.08
CA PRO A 43 4.75 2.54 4.14
C PRO A 43 5.28 3.89 4.61
N SER A 44 6.43 3.90 5.28
CA SER A 44 7.08 5.16 5.69
C SER A 44 7.35 6.09 4.51
N ALA A 45 7.68 5.55 3.33
CA ALA A 45 7.91 6.33 2.12
C ALA A 45 6.70 7.17 1.70
N ASP A 46 5.48 6.73 1.98
CA ASP A 46 4.26 7.45 1.59
C ASP A 46 4.09 8.75 2.38
N PHE A 47 4.69 8.85 3.56
CA PHE A 47 4.69 10.09 4.33
C PHE A 47 5.71 11.13 3.85
N PHE A 48 6.78 10.70 3.17
CA PHE A 48 7.92 11.56 2.86
C PHE A 48 8.15 11.77 1.36
N THR A 49 7.90 10.75 0.54
CA THR A 49 8.22 10.78 -0.89
C THR A 49 7.05 10.48 -1.81
N ASN A 50 6.07 9.68 -1.36
CA ASN A 50 4.94 9.22 -2.17
C ASN A 50 3.61 9.72 -1.60
N ILE A 51 3.52 10.98 -1.25
CA ILE A 51 2.35 11.57 -0.59
C ILE A 51 1.06 11.37 -1.40
N GLU A 52 1.14 11.31 -2.73
CA GLU A 52 0.00 11.06 -3.59
C GLU A 52 -0.59 9.65 -3.38
N THR A 53 0.25 8.67 -3.09
CA THR A 53 -0.21 7.31 -2.72
C THR A 53 -0.97 7.34 -1.39
N LEU A 54 -0.45 8.07 -0.40
CA LEU A 54 -1.13 8.25 0.88
C LEU A 54 -2.50 8.91 0.71
N LYS A 55 -2.57 9.99 -0.06
CA LYS A 55 -3.83 10.67 -0.42
C LYS A 55 -4.80 9.70 -1.12
N GLY A 56 -4.29 8.87 -2.03
CA GLY A 56 -5.06 7.84 -2.71
C GLY A 56 -5.70 6.84 -1.75
N TYR A 57 -4.98 6.37 -0.73
CA TYR A 57 -5.57 5.50 0.31
C TYR A 57 -6.67 6.21 1.07
N MET A 58 -6.41 7.44 1.50
CA MET A 58 -7.37 8.22 2.29
C MET A 58 -8.66 8.45 1.50
N LEU A 59 -8.55 8.88 0.24
CA LEU A 59 -9.68 9.07 -0.66
C LEU A 59 -10.44 7.76 -0.89
N PHE A 60 -9.73 6.69 -1.21
CA PHE A 60 -10.33 5.39 -1.46
C PHE A 60 -11.11 4.88 -0.24
N LEU A 61 -10.50 4.89 0.94
CA LEU A 61 -11.14 4.42 2.17
C LEU A 61 -12.35 5.29 2.55
N HIS A 62 -12.26 6.61 2.33
CA HIS A 62 -13.40 7.51 2.51
C HIS A 62 -14.55 7.16 1.57
N LEU A 63 -14.30 7.02 0.28
CA LEU A 63 -15.32 6.65 -0.71
C LEU A 63 -15.95 5.28 -0.42
N MET A 64 -15.19 4.37 0.17
CA MET A 64 -15.69 3.07 0.60
C MET A 64 -16.44 3.12 1.94
N GLY A 65 -16.49 4.26 2.61
CA GLY A 65 -17.14 4.44 3.91
C GLY A 65 -16.43 3.70 5.04
N VAL A 66 -15.14 3.43 4.91
CA VAL A 66 -14.33 2.76 5.94
C VAL A 66 -13.89 3.78 6.98
N LYS A 67 -14.25 3.57 8.24
CA LYS A 67 -13.78 4.37 9.37
C LYS A 67 -12.40 3.88 9.80
N TYR A 68 -11.36 4.53 9.31
CA TYR A 68 -9.98 4.17 9.62
C TYR A 68 -9.29 5.22 10.48
N ALA A 69 -8.17 4.81 11.07
CA ALA A 69 -7.26 5.69 11.78
C ALA A 69 -5.81 5.36 11.41
N PHE A 70 -4.93 6.33 11.55
CA PHE A 70 -3.50 6.13 11.68
C PHE A 70 -3.11 5.98 13.14
N SER A 71 -1.90 5.51 13.42
CA SER A 71 -1.35 5.50 14.77
C SER A 71 -0.01 6.22 14.80
N THR A 72 0.16 7.13 15.74
CA THR A 72 1.45 7.81 16.00
C THR A 72 2.51 6.86 16.58
N GLU A 73 2.09 5.71 17.11
CA GLU A 73 2.98 4.68 17.65
C GLU A 73 3.58 3.80 16.55
N MET A 74 3.04 3.87 15.32
CA MET A 74 3.38 2.98 14.23
C MET A 74 3.34 3.70 12.88
N ALA A 75 4.51 3.94 12.31
CA ALA A 75 4.65 4.65 11.03
C ALA A 75 5.09 3.74 9.86
N GLU A 76 5.16 2.41 10.06
CA GLU A 76 5.63 1.51 9.01
C GLU A 76 5.30 0.03 9.32
N LEU A 77 5.43 -0.83 8.31
CA LEU A 77 5.04 -2.25 8.34
C LEU A 77 6.16 -3.21 8.80
N ALA A 78 7.09 -2.75 9.64
CA ALA A 78 8.25 -3.51 10.14
C ALA A 78 9.31 -3.88 9.07
N ASN A 79 9.30 -3.22 7.89
CA ASN A 79 10.28 -3.50 6.84
C ASN A 79 11.71 -3.16 7.26
N PHE A 80 11.94 -2.12 8.05
CA PHE A 80 13.27 -1.80 8.58
C PHE A 80 13.81 -2.88 9.52
N GLY A 81 12.93 -3.59 10.22
CA GLY A 81 13.33 -4.74 11.03
C GLY A 81 13.98 -5.86 10.22
N LEU A 82 13.54 -6.08 8.97
CA LEU A 82 14.13 -7.09 8.08
C LEU A 82 15.61 -6.84 7.78
N PHE A 83 16.06 -5.58 7.82
CA PHE A 83 17.46 -5.21 7.56
C PHE A 83 18.33 -5.25 8.80
N ALA A 84 17.72 -5.09 9.96
CA ALA A 84 18.45 -5.05 11.22
C ALA A 84 18.58 -6.44 11.86
N SER A 85 17.48 -7.05 12.21
CA SER A 85 17.42 -8.42 12.76
C SER A 85 15.96 -8.86 12.96
N GLU A 86 15.74 -10.15 13.07
CA GLU A 86 14.44 -10.74 13.41
C GLU A 86 13.88 -10.18 14.74
N ARG A 87 14.74 -9.95 15.73
CA ARG A 87 14.35 -9.32 17.00
C ARG A 87 13.77 -7.92 16.79
N HIS A 88 14.40 -7.09 15.97
CA HIS A 88 13.91 -5.75 15.66
C HIS A 88 12.60 -5.79 14.87
N MET A 89 12.47 -6.72 13.95
CA MET A 89 11.25 -6.93 13.19
C MET A 89 10.07 -7.29 14.12
N HIS A 90 10.26 -8.21 15.04
CA HIS A 90 9.25 -8.53 16.05
C HIS A 90 8.93 -7.34 16.97
N PHE A 91 9.94 -6.58 17.37
CA PHE A 91 9.74 -5.38 18.19
C PHE A 91 8.87 -4.34 17.47
N ILE A 92 9.13 -4.08 16.19
CA ILE A 92 8.33 -3.13 15.38
C ILE A 92 6.93 -3.71 15.12
N GLY A 93 6.84 -4.97 14.76
CA GLY A 93 5.55 -5.65 14.55
C GLY A 93 4.66 -5.62 15.79
N GLN A 94 5.25 -5.75 16.99
CA GLN A 94 4.51 -5.66 18.25
C GLN A 94 3.87 -4.27 18.47
N LYS A 95 4.49 -3.19 17.97
CA LYS A 95 3.87 -1.86 17.98
C LYS A 95 2.57 -1.83 17.19
N ALA A 96 2.53 -2.47 16.01
CA ALA A 96 1.31 -2.58 15.22
C ALA A 96 0.21 -3.34 15.97
N VAL A 97 0.59 -4.46 16.62
CA VAL A 97 -0.34 -5.24 17.44
C VAL A 97 -0.90 -4.38 18.58
N ASN A 98 -0.02 -3.69 19.31
CA ASN A 98 -0.43 -2.83 20.42
C ASN A 98 -1.33 -1.67 19.98
N ALA A 99 -0.98 -1.02 18.85
CA ALA A 99 -1.79 0.07 18.29
C ALA A 99 -3.20 -0.41 17.89
N ALA A 100 -3.30 -1.55 17.21
CA ALA A 100 -4.58 -2.13 16.81
C ALA A 100 -5.47 -2.47 18.03
N LEU A 101 -4.89 -3.08 19.05
CA LEU A 101 -5.61 -3.42 20.29
C LEU A 101 -6.03 -2.18 21.08
N LYS A 102 -5.15 -1.19 21.19
CA LYS A 102 -5.44 0.07 21.88
C LYS A 102 -6.57 0.84 21.22
N LEU A 103 -6.61 0.87 19.88
CA LEU A 103 -7.66 1.49 19.10
C LEU A 103 -8.96 0.65 19.07
N GLY A 104 -8.88 -0.62 19.42
CA GLY A 104 -10.04 -1.54 19.38
C GLY A 104 -10.51 -1.84 17.96
N VAL A 105 -9.64 -1.72 16.96
CA VAL A 105 -9.99 -1.95 15.56
C VAL A 105 -10.19 -3.43 15.27
N LYS A 106 -11.05 -3.71 14.28
CA LYS A 106 -11.33 -5.08 13.81
C LYS A 106 -10.45 -5.50 12.66
N THR A 107 -9.82 -4.53 11.99
CA THR A 107 -9.03 -4.76 10.78
C THR A 107 -7.77 -3.91 10.80
N VAL A 108 -6.66 -4.49 10.34
CA VAL A 108 -5.44 -3.76 10.00
C VAL A 108 -5.24 -3.83 8.49
N ILE A 109 -5.07 -2.67 7.88
CA ILE A 109 -4.88 -2.51 6.43
C ILE A 109 -3.44 -2.11 6.19
N ALA A 110 -2.70 -2.94 5.47
CA ALA A 110 -1.34 -2.66 5.04
C ALA A 110 -1.35 -1.90 3.71
N GLY A 111 -0.50 -0.88 3.60
CA GLY A 111 -0.25 -0.15 2.36
C GLY A 111 0.64 -0.94 1.38
N GLU A 112 1.10 -0.26 0.33
CA GLU A 112 1.64 -0.89 -0.90
C GLU A 112 3.10 -1.38 -0.82
N CYS A 113 3.83 -1.19 0.24
CA CYS A 113 5.25 -1.57 0.31
C CYS A 113 5.44 -3.10 0.27
N GLY A 114 6.11 -3.63 -0.75
CA GLY A 114 6.38 -5.06 -0.86
C GLY A 114 7.16 -5.63 0.32
N HIS A 115 8.20 -4.94 0.79
CA HIS A 115 8.97 -5.36 1.98
C HIS A 115 8.10 -5.31 3.23
N GLY A 116 7.40 -4.20 3.42
CA GLY A 116 6.51 -4.02 4.56
C GLY A 116 5.42 -5.07 4.59
N TRP A 117 4.78 -5.35 3.45
CA TRP A 117 3.77 -6.39 3.37
C TRP A 117 4.33 -7.78 3.70
N ARG A 118 5.48 -8.14 3.14
CA ARG A 118 6.12 -9.42 3.43
C ARG A 118 6.44 -9.58 4.91
N ALA A 119 7.00 -8.55 5.54
CA ALA A 119 7.29 -8.55 6.97
C ALA A 119 5.99 -8.64 7.80
N PHE A 120 5.02 -7.78 7.48
CA PHE A 120 3.74 -7.74 8.17
C PHE A 120 3.01 -9.08 8.08
N LYS A 121 2.83 -9.61 6.87
CA LYS A 121 2.12 -10.85 6.62
C LYS A 121 2.72 -12.05 7.36
N ASN A 122 4.04 -12.17 7.36
CA ASN A 122 4.70 -13.36 7.90
C ASN A 122 4.96 -13.28 9.40
N TYR A 123 5.06 -12.08 9.98
CA TYR A 123 5.48 -11.92 11.37
C TYR A 123 4.48 -11.17 12.26
N THR A 124 3.74 -10.21 11.72
CA THR A 124 2.80 -9.39 12.50
C THR A 124 1.36 -9.87 12.39
N ALA A 125 0.94 -10.19 11.17
CA ALA A 125 -0.44 -10.60 10.89
C ALA A 125 -0.87 -11.84 11.70
N PRO A 126 -0.05 -12.90 11.84
CA PRO A 126 -0.44 -14.05 12.65
C PRO A 126 -0.73 -13.70 14.12
N GLU A 127 -0.05 -12.72 14.68
CA GLU A 127 -0.28 -12.27 16.05
C GLU A 127 -1.58 -11.44 16.19
N LEU A 128 -1.92 -10.68 15.18
CA LEU A 128 -3.19 -9.95 15.12
C LEU A 128 -4.37 -10.90 14.94
N GLU A 129 -4.25 -11.86 14.05
CA GLU A 129 -5.29 -12.83 13.72
C GLU A 129 -5.62 -13.77 14.90
N LYS A 130 -4.63 -14.19 15.67
CA LYS A 130 -4.83 -14.91 16.95
C LYS A 130 -5.68 -14.10 17.94
N ARG A 131 -5.71 -12.79 17.81
CA ARG A 131 -6.49 -11.86 18.66
C ARG A 131 -7.81 -11.43 18.03
N GLY A 132 -8.19 -12.05 16.91
CA GLY A 132 -9.44 -11.76 16.20
C GLY A 132 -9.41 -10.48 15.37
N VAL A 133 -8.23 -9.92 15.10
CA VAL A 133 -8.06 -8.75 14.23
C VAL A 133 -7.74 -9.23 12.82
N LYS A 134 -8.59 -8.90 11.86
CA LYS A 134 -8.39 -9.24 10.44
C LYS A 134 -7.23 -8.43 9.85
N THR A 135 -6.44 -9.04 8.98
CA THR A 135 -5.34 -8.36 8.28
C THR A 135 -5.59 -8.37 6.77
N LEU A 136 -5.35 -7.24 6.12
CA LEU A 136 -5.59 -7.05 4.68
C LEU A 136 -4.47 -6.20 4.07
N HIS A 137 -4.10 -6.52 2.83
CA HIS A 137 -3.41 -5.59 1.97
C HIS A 137 -4.43 -4.66 1.29
N ILE A 138 -4.07 -3.42 0.99
CA ILE A 138 -4.98 -2.45 0.35
C ILE A 138 -5.54 -2.99 -0.98
N PHE A 139 -4.78 -3.77 -1.73
CA PHE A 139 -5.25 -4.38 -2.98
C PHE A 139 -6.50 -5.25 -2.80
N HIS A 140 -6.60 -5.98 -1.69
CA HIS A 140 -7.79 -6.80 -1.43
C HIS A 140 -9.06 -5.97 -1.35
N LEU A 141 -8.99 -4.79 -0.71
CA LEU A 141 -10.11 -3.87 -0.61
C LEU A 141 -10.46 -3.23 -1.96
N VAL A 142 -9.44 -2.85 -2.75
CA VAL A 142 -9.64 -2.31 -4.09
C VAL A 142 -10.31 -3.34 -5.00
N ILE A 143 -9.83 -4.58 -4.99
CA ILE A 143 -10.40 -5.68 -5.77
C ILE A 143 -11.85 -5.95 -5.36
N ASP A 144 -12.13 -5.99 -4.07
CA ASP A 144 -13.49 -6.18 -3.57
C ASP A 144 -14.41 -5.04 -4.02
N ALA A 145 -13.94 -3.80 -3.94
CA ALA A 145 -14.70 -2.64 -4.39
C ALA A 145 -14.99 -2.66 -5.90
N ILE A 146 -14.04 -3.11 -6.73
CA ILE A 146 -14.23 -3.29 -8.18
C ILE A 146 -15.25 -4.40 -8.45
N LYS A 147 -15.05 -5.58 -7.85
CA LYS A 147 -15.92 -6.75 -8.05
C LYS A 147 -17.36 -6.50 -7.65
N ASN A 148 -17.57 -5.72 -6.60
CA ASN A 148 -18.92 -5.38 -6.11
C ASN A 148 -19.49 -4.10 -6.76
N GLY A 149 -18.84 -3.53 -7.78
CA GLY A 149 -19.29 -2.35 -8.50
C GLY A 149 -19.31 -1.05 -7.67
N ARG A 150 -18.67 -1.06 -6.50
CA ARG A 150 -18.58 0.12 -5.61
C ARG A 150 -17.53 1.13 -6.10
N LEU A 151 -16.52 0.67 -6.82
CA LEU A 151 -15.50 1.50 -7.45
C LEU A 151 -15.66 1.42 -8.97
N LYS A 152 -16.00 2.56 -9.58
CA LYS A 152 -16.09 2.70 -11.04
C LYS A 152 -14.79 3.27 -11.56
N LEU A 153 -14.14 2.56 -12.45
CA LEU A 153 -12.88 2.94 -13.06
C LEU A 153 -13.08 3.36 -14.51
N ASN A 154 -12.24 4.26 -15.00
CA ASN A 154 -12.26 4.70 -16.38
C ASN A 154 -10.90 4.41 -17.06
N PRO A 155 -10.73 3.25 -17.71
CA PRO A 155 -9.49 2.91 -18.42
C PRO A 155 -9.13 3.91 -19.54
N GLU A 156 -10.11 4.61 -20.10
CA GLU A 156 -9.91 5.62 -21.13
C GLU A 156 -9.07 6.81 -20.65
N ALA A 157 -9.12 7.12 -19.34
CA ALA A 157 -8.36 8.21 -18.74
C ALA A 157 -6.84 8.04 -18.89
N ASN A 158 -6.36 6.80 -19.06
CA ASN A 158 -4.94 6.47 -19.25
C ASN A 158 -4.52 6.44 -20.74
N GLY A 159 -5.42 6.79 -21.65
CA GLY A 159 -5.13 6.87 -23.09
C GLY A 159 -4.78 5.52 -23.73
N ASP A 160 -4.04 5.59 -24.85
CA ASP A 160 -3.67 4.41 -25.63
C ASP A 160 -2.26 3.85 -25.32
N VAL A 161 -1.67 4.29 -24.25
CA VAL A 161 -0.36 3.80 -23.80
C VAL A 161 -0.44 2.32 -23.44
N VAL A 162 0.59 1.57 -23.85
CA VAL A 162 0.76 0.18 -23.46
C VAL A 162 1.48 0.12 -22.11
N TYR A 163 0.87 -0.55 -21.16
CA TYR A 163 1.39 -0.72 -19.80
C TYR A 163 1.90 -2.13 -19.57
N THR A 164 2.94 -2.25 -18.79
CA THR A 164 3.39 -3.51 -18.20
C THR A 164 3.53 -3.33 -16.68
N PHE A 165 3.70 -4.41 -15.96
CA PHE A 165 3.82 -4.39 -14.50
C PHE A 165 5.07 -5.15 -14.06
N GLN A 166 5.98 -4.45 -13.37
CA GLN A 166 7.08 -5.10 -12.69
C GLN A 166 6.61 -5.63 -11.34
N ASP A 167 6.62 -6.92 -11.17
CA ASP A 167 6.30 -7.52 -9.88
C ASP A 167 7.34 -7.13 -8.83
N SER A 168 6.88 -6.54 -7.73
CA SER A 168 7.75 -6.40 -6.57
C SER A 168 8.20 -7.78 -6.11
N CYS A 169 9.52 -7.99 -6.03
CA CYS A 169 10.06 -9.29 -5.65
C CYS A 169 9.59 -9.77 -4.28
N ASN A 170 9.27 -8.86 -3.37
CA ASN A 170 8.72 -9.19 -2.06
C ASN A 170 7.23 -9.53 -2.09
N TYR A 171 6.45 -8.96 -3.01
CA TYR A 171 5.10 -9.42 -3.26
C TYR A 171 5.09 -10.84 -3.82
N ALA A 172 5.86 -11.06 -4.87
CA ALA A 172 5.84 -12.30 -5.62
C ALA A 172 6.48 -13.47 -4.87
N ARG A 173 7.55 -13.22 -4.09
CA ARG A 173 8.36 -14.27 -3.44
C ARG A 173 8.19 -14.36 -1.93
N GLY A 174 7.01 -14.22 -1.41
CA GLY A 174 6.77 -14.35 0.03
C GLY A 174 5.69 -13.44 0.56
N GLY A 175 5.12 -12.59 -0.32
CA GLY A 175 3.93 -11.80 -0.05
C GLY A 175 2.65 -12.40 -0.59
N ASP A 176 2.74 -13.36 -1.51
CA ASP A 176 1.62 -14.03 -2.20
C ASP A 176 0.66 -13.03 -2.87
N LEU A 177 1.22 -11.98 -3.46
CA LEU A 177 0.49 -10.96 -4.21
C LEU A 177 1.03 -10.88 -5.64
N THR A 178 0.54 -11.73 -6.51
CA THR A 178 0.92 -11.76 -7.92
C THR A 178 -0.24 -11.41 -8.86
N GLU A 179 -1.43 -11.89 -8.54
CA GLU A 179 -2.61 -11.68 -9.39
C GLU A 179 -3.41 -10.42 -9.00
N GLU A 180 -3.29 -9.97 -7.77
CA GLU A 180 -3.98 -8.78 -7.28
C GLU A 180 -3.59 -7.51 -8.05
N PRO A 181 -2.29 -7.17 -8.22
CA PRO A 181 -1.93 -6.01 -9.02
C PRO A 181 -2.36 -6.16 -10.48
N ARG A 182 -2.31 -7.37 -11.06
CA ARG A 182 -2.76 -7.65 -12.42
C ARG A 182 -4.26 -7.44 -12.58
N PHE A 183 -5.04 -7.90 -11.61
CA PHE A 183 -6.47 -7.64 -11.61
C PHE A 183 -6.76 -6.14 -11.63
N ILE A 184 -6.09 -5.37 -10.77
CA ILE A 184 -6.30 -3.93 -10.67
C ILE A 184 -5.88 -3.22 -11.96
N ILE A 185 -4.65 -3.46 -12.45
CA ILE A 185 -4.13 -2.76 -13.62
C ILE A 185 -4.99 -2.99 -14.87
N LYS A 186 -5.48 -4.22 -15.08
CA LYS A 186 -6.38 -4.55 -16.20
C LYS A 186 -7.72 -3.81 -16.15
N HIS A 187 -8.10 -3.25 -15.00
CA HIS A 187 -9.30 -2.43 -14.85
C HIS A 187 -9.03 -0.92 -14.97
N VAL A 188 -7.77 -0.49 -14.87
CA VAL A 188 -7.42 0.94 -14.92
C VAL A 188 -6.74 1.36 -16.22
N VAL A 189 -6.28 0.42 -17.05
CA VAL A 189 -5.66 0.72 -18.34
C VAL A 189 -6.31 -0.05 -19.48
N LYS A 190 -6.23 0.50 -20.71
CA LYS A 190 -6.78 -0.13 -21.93
C LYS A 190 -5.90 -1.26 -22.43
N LYS A 191 -4.59 -1.08 -22.37
CA LYS A 191 -3.59 -1.99 -22.97
C LYS A 191 -2.59 -2.40 -21.91
N TYR A 192 -2.62 -3.67 -21.56
CA TYR A 192 -1.68 -4.28 -20.63
C TYR A 192 -0.97 -5.45 -21.31
N VAL A 193 0.34 -5.51 -21.19
CA VAL A 193 1.18 -6.62 -21.65
C VAL A 193 1.92 -7.23 -20.47
N GLU A 194 1.99 -8.54 -20.43
CA GLU A 194 2.68 -9.28 -19.38
C GLU A 194 4.18 -9.28 -19.65
N PRO A 195 5.05 -9.07 -18.64
CA PRO A 195 6.48 -9.27 -18.78
C PRO A 195 6.79 -10.77 -18.91
N ILE A 196 7.85 -11.13 -19.63
CA ILE A 196 8.26 -12.54 -19.80
C ILE A 196 8.63 -13.15 -18.45
N ASN A 197 9.42 -12.44 -17.64
CA ASN A 197 9.77 -12.84 -16.28
C ASN A 197 8.87 -12.11 -15.26
N GLY A 198 7.60 -12.45 -15.26
CA GLY A 198 6.65 -11.96 -14.27
C GLY A 198 6.50 -12.90 -13.07
N ARG A 199 5.75 -12.45 -12.08
CA ARG A 199 5.46 -13.18 -10.83
C ARG A 199 6.75 -13.54 -10.09
N GLU A 200 6.89 -14.79 -9.63
CA GLU A 200 8.07 -15.27 -8.89
C GLU A 200 9.37 -15.21 -9.69
N LYS A 201 9.29 -15.15 -11.03
CA LYS A 201 10.45 -15.03 -11.92
C LYS A 201 10.94 -13.61 -12.11
N THR A 202 10.23 -12.62 -11.54
CA THR A 202 10.54 -11.21 -11.71
C THR A 202 11.99 -10.87 -11.40
N TRP A 203 12.58 -9.99 -12.19
CA TRP A 203 13.87 -9.39 -11.91
C TRP A 203 13.77 -8.39 -10.75
N CYS A 204 14.86 -8.23 -10.02
CA CYS A 204 14.96 -7.20 -9.00
C CYS A 204 15.00 -5.82 -9.66
N CYS A 205 14.15 -4.89 -9.20
CA CYS A 205 14.15 -3.50 -9.69
C CYS A 205 15.33 -2.66 -9.15
N GLY A 206 16.11 -3.19 -8.20
CA GLY A 206 17.19 -2.45 -7.54
C GLY A 206 16.71 -1.34 -6.59
N GLY A 207 15.40 -1.13 -6.44
CA GLY A 207 14.84 0.03 -5.74
C GLY A 207 14.47 -0.21 -4.28
N GLY A 208 14.55 -1.44 -3.80
CA GLY A 208 14.05 -1.78 -2.47
C GLY A 208 15.10 -2.18 -1.45
N GLY A 209 14.63 -2.35 -0.22
CA GLY A 209 15.44 -2.84 0.87
C GLY A 209 16.54 -1.87 1.30
N GLY A 210 17.58 -2.39 1.90
CA GLY A 210 18.75 -1.63 2.34
C GLY A 210 19.65 -1.08 1.23
N LEU A 211 19.21 -1.10 -0.04
CA LEU A 211 20.01 -0.66 -1.19
C LEU A 211 19.88 0.84 -1.51
N LEU A 212 19.07 1.60 -0.76
CA LEU A 212 18.76 3.01 -1.03
C LEU A 212 19.87 3.96 -0.54
N THR A 213 21.13 3.63 -0.74
CA THR A 213 22.26 4.52 -0.47
C THR A 213 22.96 4.92 -1.76
N ASP A 214 23.59 6.08 -1.76
CA ASP A 214 24.26 6.61 -2.96
C ASP A 214 25.42 5.72 -3.41
N GLU A 215 26.14 5.10 -2.48
CA GLU A 215 27.24 4.19 -2.76
C GLU A 215 26.79 2.96 -3.56
N LEU A 216 25.53 2.54 -3.38
CA LEU A 216 24.96 1.37 -4.05
C LEU A 216 24.22 1.73 -5.35
N LEU A 217 24.17 3.00 -5.73
CA LEU A 217 23.45 3.43 -6.94
C LEU A 217 23.93 2.70 -8.22
N PRO A 218 25.24 2.52 -8.48
CA PRO A 218 25.69 1.77 -9.67
C PRO A 218 25.18 0.32 -9.68
N LEU A 219 25.17 -0.34 -8.54
CA LEU A 219 24.66 -1.71 -8.39
C LEU A 219 23.14 -1.76 -8.62
N ARG A 220 22.41 -0.79 -8.09
CA ARG A 220 20.95 -0.67 -8.29
C ARG A 220 20.59 -0.50 -9.76
N ILE A 221 21.30 0.36 -10.48
CA ILE A 221 21.11 0.56 -11.92
C ILE A 221 21.38 -0.74 -12.69
N GLN A 222 22.42 -1.47 -12.32
CA GLN A 222 22.74 -2.75 -12.96
C GLN A 222 21.63 -3.78 -12.77
N TYR A 223 21.02 -3.88 -11.59
CA TYR A 223 19.88 -4.77 -11.36
C TYR A 223 18.64 -4.33 -12.14
N ALA A 224 18.35 -3.03 -12.13
CA ALA A 224 17.19 -2.47 -12.85
C ALA A 224 17.27 -2.72 -14.36
N LYS A 225 18.49 -2.72 -14.93
CA LYS A 225 18.72 -2.93 -16.35
C LYS A 225 18.13 -4.25 -16.85
N ASN A 226 18.27 -5.33 -16.11
CA ASN A 226 17.75 -6.64 -16.48
C ASN A 226 16.24 -6.63 -16.69
N TRP A 227 15.51 -5.88 -15.86
CA TRP A 227 14.06 -5.72 -16.01
C TRP A 227 13.70 -4.74 -17.11
N TYR A 228 14.41 -3.60 -17.19
CA TYR A 228 14.12 -2.55 -18.16
C TYR A 228 14.37 -2.99 -19.62
N GLU A 229 15.37 -3.82 -19.86
CA GLU A 229 15.71 -4.37 -21.18
C GLU A 229 14.93 -5.66 -21.50
N GLU A 230 14.08 -6.13 -20.59
CA GLU A 230 13.32 -7.35 -20.80
C GLU A 230 12.25 -7.15 -21.89
N PRO A 231 12.19 -8.05 -22.89
CA PRO A 231 11.10 -8.04 -23.86
C PRO A 231 9.75 -8.29 -23.15
N THR A 232 8.72 -7.61 -23.58
CA THR A 232 7.35 -7.95 -23.20
C THR A 232 6.85 -9.11 -24.05
N ALA A 233 6.00 -9.95 -23.47
CA ALA A 233 5.29 -10.97 -24.24
C ALA A 233 4.37 -10.27 -25.27
N ALA A 234 4.55 -10.60 -26.56
CA ALA A 234 3.77 -10.05 -27.65
C ALA A 234 2.34 -10.62 -27.66
#